data_e77fb1866b8650b8386a74331b2566d4
#
_entry.id   e77fb1866b8650b8386a74331b2566d4
#
_cell.length_a   1.000
_cell.length_b   1.000
_cell.length_c   1.000
_cell.angle_alpha   90.00
_cell.angle_beta   90.00
_cell.angle_gamma   90.00
#
_symmetry.space_group_name_H-M   'P 1'
#
loop_
_entity.id
_entity.type
_entity.pdbx_description
1 polymer ?
#
loop_
_entity_poly.entity_id
_entity_poly.type
_entity_poly.pdbx_seq_one_letter_code
_entity_poly.pdbx_strand_id
1 'polypeptide(L)'
;MSRALRRPKLATAMAALLTFAANLPAHAQSQPTPQMRSEAMALMQVCRGDYDRLCGSVTPGGGRVLACLQSNASRLSAACAQAMPRAEALKSSATAAGAMPK
;
A
#
# COMPACT_ATOMS: atom_id res chain seq x y z
N MET A 1 77.06 13.43 12.77
CA MET A 1 76.19 13.85 11.71
C MET A 1 74.84 13.12 11.88
N SER A 2 73.87 13.80 12.38
CA SER A 2 72.52 13.21 12.62
C SER A 2 71.69 13.28 11.36
N ARG A 3 71.41 12.15 10.76
CA ARG A 3 70.41 12.08 9.70
C ARG A 3 69.05 12.06 10.32
N ALA A 4 68.32 13.13 10.23
CA ALA A 4 66.96 13.19 10.61
C ALA A 4 66.10 12.28 9.64
N LEU A 5 65.67 11.13 10.14
CA LEU A 5 64.71 10.29 9.44
C LEU A 5 63.37 11.03 9.41
N ARG A 6 63.08 11.62 8.26
CA ARG A 6 61.74 12.12 8.00
C ARG A 6 60.79 10.92 7.89
N ARG A 7 60.00 10.75 8.90
CA ARG A 7 58.90 9.80 8.85
C ARG A 7 57.86 10.35 7.87
N PRO A 8 57.43 9.57 6.87
CA PRO A 8 56.32 9.99 6.07
C PRO A 8 55.08 9.99 6.97
N LYS A 9 54.42 11.11 7.03
CA LYS A 9 53.08 11.19 7.64
C LYS A 9 52.16 10.41 6.74
N LEU A 10 51.83 9.21 7.17
CA LEU A 10 50.72 8.45 6.61
C LEU A 10 49.46 9.24 6.90
N ALA A 11 48.99 9.97 5.89
CA ALA A 11 47.66 10.53 5.89
C ALA A 11 46.70 9.37 5.77
N THR A 12 46.14 8.92 6.88
CA THR A 12 44.99 8.03 6.89
C THR A 12 43.82 8.82 6.33
N ALA A 13 43.57 8.64 5.05
CA ALA A 13 42.30 9.04 4.45
C ALA A 13 41.21 8.16 5.05
N MET A 14 40.53 8.67 6.06
CA MET A 14 39.26 8.10 6.48
C MET A 14 38.26 8.35 5.37
N ALA A 15 38.03 7.33 4.56
CA ALA A 15 36.89 7.30 3.68
C ALA A 15 35.66 7.18 4.60
N ALA A 16 34.99 8.30 4.82
CA ALA A 16 33.65 8.30 5.40
C ALA A 16 32.72 7.69 4.38
N LEU A 17 32.41 6.41 4.56
CA LEU A 17 31.31 5.75 3.89
C LEU A 17 30.04 6.41 4.43
N LEU A 18 29.57 7.43 3.72
CA LEU A 18 28.23 7.95 3.86
C LEU A 18 27.27 6.85 3.39
N THR A 19 26.88 5.97 4.29
CA THR A 19 25.72 5.12 4.08
C THR A 19 24.51 6.03 4.06
N PHE A 20 24.11 6.43 2.86
CA PHE A 20 22.77 6.95 2.62
C PHE A 20 21.80 5.80 2.91
N ALA A 21 21.40 5.64 4.17
CA ALA A 21 20.21 4.90 4.48
C ALA A 21 19.05 5.69 3.84
N ALA A 22 18.54 5.21 2.73
CA ALA A 22 17.34 5.75 2.12
C ALA A 22 16.18 5.50 3.08
N ASN A 23 15.96 6.43 4.00
CA ASN A 23 14.78 6.46 4.83
C ASN A 23 13.60 6.87 3.94
N LEU A 24 13.02 5.89 3.23
CA LEU A 24 11.74 6.10 2.58
C LEU A 24 10.70 6.34 3.67
N PRO A 25 9.91 7.43 3.59
CA PRO A 25 8.88 7.66 4.57
C PRO A 25 7.91 6.47 4.57
N ALA A 26 7.58 5.94 5.76
CA ALA A 26 6.72 4.78 5.93
C ALA A 26 5.36 4.94 5.21
N HIS A 27 4.89 6.17 5.04
CA HIS A 27 3.66 6.51 4.32
C HIS A 27 3.70 6.18 2.82
N ALA A 28 4.86 6.32 2.17
CA ALA A 28 4.99 6.01 0.74
C ALA A 28 4.90 4.50 0.47
N GLN A 29 5.24 3.65 1.46
CA GLN A 29 5.22 2.20 1.36
C GLN A 29 3.83 1.60 1.64
N SER A 30 2.97 2.33 2.35
CA SER A 30 1.64 1.87 2.76
C SER A 30 0.50 2.43 1.92
N GLN A 31 0.80 3.23 0.90
CA GLN A 31 -0.21 3.80 0.02
C GLN A 31 -0.56 2.86 -1.13
N PRO A 32 -1.85 2.79 -1.53
CA PRO A 32 -2.23 2.01 -2.70
C PRO A 32 -1.57 2.59 -3.96
N THR A 33 -1.21 1.72 -4.90
CA THR A 33 -0.68 2.13 -6.20
C THR A 33 -1.75 2.89 -6.99
N PRO A 34 -1.37 3.72 -7.99
CA PRO A 34 -2.33 4.35 -8.88
C PRO A 34 -3.26 3.35 -9.58
N GLN A 35 -2.75 2.18 -9.94
CA GLN A 35 -3.54 1.11 -10.53
C GLN A 35 -4.58 0.55 -9.55
N MET A 36 -4.20 0.29 -8.31
CA MET A 36 -5.12 -0.16 -7.26
C MET A 36 -6.25 0.84 -7.02
N ARG A 37 -5.92 2.14 -7.02
CA ARG A 37 -6.93 3.20 -6.87
C ARG A 37 -7.90 3.24 -8.03
N SER A 38 -7.39 3.15 -9.26
CA SER A 38 -8.22 3.12 -10.47
C SER A 38 -9.17 1.93 -10.46
N GLU A 39 -8.68 0.78 -10.09
CA GLU A 39 -9.48 -0.45 -9.99
C GLU A 39 -10.55 -0.34 -8.88
N ALA A 40 -10.17 0.18 -7.71
CA ALA A 40 -11.12 0.42 -6.62
C ALA A 40 -12.25 1.36 -7.03
N MET A 41 -11.93 2.43 -7.77
CA MET A 41 -12.94 3.35 -8.28
C MET A 41 -13.88 2.67 -9.27
N ALA A 42 -13.36 1.84 -10.17
CA ALA A 42 -14.19 1.09 -11.12
C ALA A 42 -15.14 0.12 -10.39
N LEU A 43 -14.66 -0.57 -9.37
CA LEU A 43 -15.48 -1.46 -8.54
C LEU A 43 -16.56 -0.68 -7.77
N MET A 44 -16.22 0.48 -7.24
CA MET A 44 -17.17 1.36 -6.55
C MET A 44 -18.29 1.83 -7.48
N GLN A 45 -17.98 2.16 -8.73
CA GLN A 45 -19.00 2.54 -9.71
C GLN A 45 -19.99 1.38 -10.00
N VAL A 46 -19.47 0.17 -10.15
CA VAL A 46 -20.28 -1.02 -10.42
C VAL A 46 -21.18 -1.38 -9.23
N CYS A 47 -20.67 -1.24 -8.00
CA CYS A 47 -21.38 -1.64 -6.79
C CYS A 47 -22.06 -0.49 -6.05
N ARG A 48 -22.03 0.73 -6.56
CA ARG A 48 -22.52 1.92 -5.84
C ARG A 48 -23.99 1.80 -5.43
N GLY A 49 -24.84 1.36 -6.34
CA GLY A 49 -26.25 1.18 -6.04
C GLY A 49 -26.50 0.14 -4.95
N ASP A 50 -25.76 -0.94 -4.98
CA ASP A 50 -25.81 -1.98 -3.94
C ASP A 50 -25.29 -1.46 -2.60
N TYR A 51 -24.19 -0.70 -2.62
CA TYR A 51 -23.68 -0.03 -1.43
C TYR A 51 -24.75 0.88 -0.79
N ASP A 52 -25.32 1.77 -1.57
CA ASP A 52 -26.33 2.72 -1.07
C ASP A 52 -27.55 2.00 -0.49
N ARG A 53 -27.98 0.93 -1.13
CA ARG A 53 -29.17 0.16 -0.75
C ARG A 53 -28.95 -0.75 0.44
N LEU A 54 -27.79 -1.42 0.52
CA LEU A 54 -27.53 -2.50 1.48
C LEU A 54 -26.55 -2.10 2.59
N CYS A 55 -25.63 -1.21 2.32
CA CYS A 55 -24.48 -0.91 3.15
C CYS A 55 -24.29 0.61 3.41
N GLY A 56 -25.30 1.43 3.14
CA GLY A 56 -25.19 2.88 3.23
C GLY A 56 -24.84 3.42 4.62
N SER A 57 -25.11 2.66 5.68
CA SER A 57 -24.75 3.01 7.06
C SER A 57 -23.34 2.58 7.46
N VAL A 58 -22.66 1.82 6.62
CA VAL A 58 -21.30 1.33 6.90
C VAL A 58 -20.27 2.41 6.58
N THR A 59 -19.44 2.75 7.56
CA THR A 59 -18.36 3.71 7.35
C THR A 59 -17.29 3.10 6.44
N PRO A 60 -16.91 3.77 5.33
CA PRO A 60 -15.86 3.29 4.44
C PRO A 60 -14.51 3.15 5.13
N GLY A 61 -13.69 2.21 4.65
CA GLY A 61 -12.32 1.97 5.11
C GLY A 61 -12.15 0.60 5.75
N GLY A 62 -10.89 0.11 5.77
CA GLY A 62 -10.54 -1.16 6.38
C GLY A 62 -11.24 -2.38 5.81
N GLY A 63 -11.79 -2.29 4.60
CA GLY A 63 -12.54 -3.39 3.98
C GLY A 63 -13.97 -3.58 4.51
N ARG A 64 -14.49 -2.65 5.30
CA ARG A 64 -15.84 -2.75 5.91
C ARG A 64 -16.96 -2.78 4.88
N VAL A 65 -16.89 -1.97 3.84
CA VAL A 65 -17.88 -1.96 2.76
C VAL A 65 -17.88 -3.30 2.02
N LEU A 66 -16.69 -3.81 1.68
CA LEU A 66 -16.57 -5.11 1.04
C LEU A 66 -17.16 -6.22 1.90
N ALA A 67 -16.87 -6.23 3.20
CA ALA A 67 -17.42 -7.20 4.14
C ALA A 67 -18.96 -7.13 4.20
N CYS A 68 -19.54 -5.93 4.18
CA CYS A 68 -20.98 -5.74 4.12
C CYS A 68 -21.59 -6.29 2.83
N LEU A 69 -20.97 -6.01 1.68
CA LEU A 69 -21.44 -6.53 0.39
C LEU A 69 -21.34 -8.06 0.35
N GLN A 70 -20.26 -8.64 0.88
CA GLN A 70 -20.11 -10.09 1.00
C GLN A 70 -21.23 -10.71 1.84
N SER A 71 -21.59 -10.09 2.95
CA SER A 71 -22.67 -10.53 3.82
C SER A 71 -24.05 -10.45 3.15
N ASN A 72 -24.17 -9.65 2.09
CA ASN A 72 -25.37 -9.48 1.30
C ASN A 72 -25.24 -10.04 -0.11
N ALA A 73 -24.38 -11.03 -0.31
CA ALA A 73 -24.03 -11.57 -1.64
C ALA A 73 -25.25 -11.97 -2.48
N SER A 74 -26.25 -12.59 -1.86
CA SER A 74 -27.47 -13.02 -2.56
C SER A 74 -28.39 -11.87 -2.97
N ARG A 75 -28.18 -10.68 -2.47
CA ARG A 75 -28.97 -9.47 -2.72
C ARG A 75 -28.31 -8.47 -3.65
N LEU A 76 -27.10 -8.76 -4.09
CA LEU A 76 -26.35 -7.90 -5.00
C LEU A 76 -26.94 -7.92 -6.40
N SER A 77 -26.83 -6.78 -7.12
CA SER A 77 -27.06 -6.76 -8.56
C SER A 77 -26.09 -7.72 -9.25
N ALA A 78 -26.48 -8.24 -10.42
CA ALA A 78 -25.64 -9.17 -11.15
C ALA A 78 -24.24 -8.58 -11.46
N ALA A 79 -24.19 -7.30 -11.83
CA ALA A 79 -22.92 -6.64 -12.13
C ALA A 79 -22.00 -6.55 -10.91
N CYS A 80 -22.54 -6.16 -9.74
CA CYS A 80 -21.77 -6.12 -8.51
C CYS A 80 -21.35 -7.53 -8.05
N ALA A 81 -22.26 -8.50 -8.12
CA ALA A 81 -21.95 -9.89 -7.78
C ALA A 81 -20.78 -10.43 -8.61
N GLN A 82 -20.75 -10.14 -9.91
CA GLN A 82 -19.65 -10.53 -10.80
C GLN A 82 -18.33 -9.79 -10.51
N ALA A 83 -18.42 -8.60 -9.92
CA ALA A 83 -17.24 -7.82 -9.55
C ALA A 83 -16.62 -8.24 -8.21
N MET A 84 -17.35 -8.97 -7.38
CA MET A 84 -16.89 -9.33 -6.03
C MET A 84 -15.56 -10.10 -5.99
N PRO A 85 -15.27 -11.08 -6.84
CA PRO A 85 -13.98 -11.76 -6.82
C PRO A 85 -12.82 -10.81 -7.09
N ARG A 86 -13.00 -9.81 -7.96
CA ARG A 86 -11.99 -8.78 -8.23
C ARG A 86 -11.79 -7.86 -7.03
N ALA A 87 -12.86 -7.51 -6.35
CA ALA A 87 -12.81 -6.70 -5.14
C ALA A 87 -12.03 -7.42 -4.01
N GLU A 88 -12.26 -8.70 -3.85
CA GLU A 88 -11.53 -9.54 -2.89
C GLU A 88 -10.04 -9.65 -3.25
N ALA A 89 -9.73 -9.85 -4.53
CA ALA A 89 -8.34 -9.88 -5.02
C ALA A 89 -7.64 -8.54 -4.80
N LEU A 90 -8.31 -7.43 -5.05
CA LEU A 90 -7.78 -6.09 -4.80
C LEU A 90 -7.49 -5.87 -3.32
N LYS A 91 -8.41 -6.28 -2.44
CA LYS A 91 -8.20 -6.22 -0.99
C LYS A 91 -6.97 -7.01 -0.56
N SER A 92 -6.81 -8.22 -1.07
CA SER A 92 -5.64 -9.07 -0.78
C SER A 92 -4.34 -8.41 -1.23
N SER A 93 -4.33 -7.83 -2.44
CA SER A 93 -3.16 -7.11 -2.96
C SER A 93 -2.85 -5.87 -2.15
N ALA A 94 -3.86 -5.11 -1.75
CA ALA A 94 -3.68 -3.91 -0.92
C ALA A 94 -3.17 -4.26 0.47
N THR A 95 -3.65 -5.35 1.07
CA THR A 95 -3.17 -5.85 2.36
C THR A 95 -1.73 -6.31 2.26
N ALA A 96 -1.36 -7.05 1.22
CA ALA A 96 0.01 -7.51 0.98
C ALA A 96 0.98 -6.34 0.75
N ALA A 97 0.51 -5.26 0.12
CA ALA A 97 1.29 -4.04 -0.08
C ALA A 97 1.37 -3.14 1.16
N GLY A 98 0.70 -3.49 2.27
CA GLY A 98 0.63 -2.68 3.47
C GLY A 98 -0.28 -1.46 3.36
N ALA A 99 -1.11 -1.37 2.32
CA ALA A 99 -2.05 -0.28 2.11
C ALA A 99 -3.35 -0.43 2.91
N MET A 100 -3.61 -1.61 3.45
CA MET A 100 -4.75 -1.91 4.32
C MET A 100 -4.29 -2.70 5.53
N PRO A 101 -4.91 -2.51 6.71
CA PRO A 101 -4.64 -3.34 7.89
C PRO A 101 -5.04 -4.79 7.62
N LYS A 102 -4.27 -5.70 8.20
CA LYS A 102 -4.53 -7.14 8.15
C LYS A 102 -5.73 -7.50 9.02
#